data_9a0bb05f99962e5967838fd2a00bdc83
#
_entry.id   9a0bb05f99962e5967838fd2a00bdc83
#
_cell.length_a   1.000
_cell.length_b   1.000
_cell.length_c   1.000
_cell.angle_alpha   90.00
_cell.angle_beta   90.00
_cell.angle_gamma   90.00
#
_symmetry.space_group_name_H-M   'P 1'
#
loop_
_entity.id
_entity.type
_entity.pdbx_description
1 polymer ?
#
loop_
_entity_poly.entity_id
_entity_poly.type
_entity_poly.pdbx_seq_one_letter_code
_entity_poly.pdbx_strand_id
1 'polypeptide(L)'
;GYTSGTTGNPKGVVYHHRGSYLMATGSAVAWNMPNKLNFLYTVPMFHCNGWCYPWTMSMIHGRVICLRNIDVKKIFELIDKYEVTHFGGAPIVLNMLANAPKDQQKELKRKVYVLTAGAPPPSIIFEKMKKLGFEVMHVYGLTETYGHILQCAWNDEWDGLDQDNQNEIKARQGVRYPNTEGVVVMDPETMKPIPHDL
;
A
#
# COMPACT_ATOMS: atom_id res chain seq x y z
N GLY A 1 -11.53 13.40 -7.07
CA GLY A 1 -10.47 12.77 -7.85
C GLY A 1 -10.90 12.47 -9.29
N TYR A 2 -9.95 11.99 -10.10
CA TYR A 2 -10.23 11.54 -11.46
C TYR A 2 -9.63 10.16 -11.69
N THR A 3 -10.34 9.31 -12.44
CA THR A 3 -9.80 8.04 -12.92
C THR A 3 -8.83 8.27 -14.08
N SER A 4 -7.92 7.32 -14.35
CA SER A 4 -6.98 7.40 -15.46
C SER A 4 -7.61 7.27 -16.86
N GLY A 5 -8.86 6.73 -16.93
CA GLY A 5 -9.58 6.57 -18.19
C GLY A 5 -8.96 5.58 -19.17
N THR A 6 -8.54 4.40 -18.70
CA THR A 6 -7.89 3.35 -19.52
C THR A 6 -8.73 2.89 -20.72
N THR A 7 -10.05 3.02 -20.65
CA THR A 7 -11.01 2.62 -21.70
C THR A 7 -11.82 3.80 -22.25
N GLY A 8 -11.41 5.03 -22.02
CA GLY A 8 -12.13 6.23 -22.41
C GLY A 8 -11.58 7.49 -21.74
N ASN A 9 -12.36 8.56 -21.77
CA ASN A 9 -11.98 9.81 -21.09
C ASN A 9 -11.94 9.63 -19.56
N PRO A 10 -11.03 10.34 -18.86
CA PRO A 10 -10.99 10.36 -17.39
C PRO A 10 -12.33 10.77 -16.81
N LYS A 11 -12.79 10.04 -15.78
CA LYS A 11 -14.08 10.29 -15.11
C LYS A 11 -13.83 10.96 -13.77
N GLY A 12 -14.63 11.97 -13.45
CA GLY A 12 -14.65 12.62 -12.14
C GLY A 12 -15.30 11.73 -11.09
N VAL A 13 -14.61 11.49 -9.99
CA VAL A 13 -15.13 10.78 -8.82
C VAL A 13 -15.38 11.79 -7.71
N VAL A 14 -16.62 11.87 -7.25
CA VAL A 14 -17.05 12.77 -6.18
C VAL A 14 -16.80 12.11 -4.84
N TYR A 15 -15.96 12.73 -4.03
CA TYR A 15 -15.70 12.31 -2.65
C TYR A 15 -16.56 13.13 -1.69
N HIS A 16 -17.09 12.48 -0.67
CA HIS A 16 -17.75 13.16 0.44
C HIS A 16 -16.93 13.05 1.72
N HIS A 17 -17.06 14.01 2.61
CA HIS A 17 -16.26 14.12 3.83
C HIS A 17 -16.31 12.87 4.71
N ARG A 18 -17.49 12.26 4.88
CA ARG A 18 -17.64 11.04 5.67
C ARG A 18 -16.79 9.88 5.12
N GLY A 19 -16.83 9.63 3.81
CA GLY A 19 -16.05 8.56 3.19
C GLY A 19 -14.54 8.78 3.35
N SER A 20 -14.06 10.02 3.12
CA SER A 20 -12.65 10.37 3.32
C SER A 20 -12.21 10.21 4.78
N TYR A 21 -13.06 10.62 5.73
CA TYR A 21 -12.79 10.47 7.15
C TYR A 21 -12.73 8.99 7.57
N LEU A 22 -13.70 8.18 7.15
CA LEU A 22 -13.73 6.76 7.45
C LEU A 22 -12.52 6.04 6.84
N MET A 23 -12.16 6.36 5.57
CA MET A 23 -11.00 5.77 4.93
C MET A 23 -9.69 6.18 5.65
N ALA A 24 -9.53 7.44 6.02
CA ALA A 24 -8.35 7.91 6.75
C ALA A 24 -8.20 7.20 8.10
N THR A 25 -9.31 7.03 8.84
CA THR A 25 -9.35 6.33 10.11
C THR A 25 -9.09 4.84 9.92
N GLY A 26 -9.77 4.22 8.97
CA GLY A 26 -9.61 2.80 8.63
C GLY A 26 -8.18 2.46 8.23
N SER A 27 -7.51 3.32 7.47
CA SER A 27 -6.11 3.14 7.08
C SER A 27 -5.16 3.12 8.28
N ALA A 28 -5.37 4.00 9.26
CA ALA A 28 -4.55 4.02 10.47
C ALA A 28 -4.73 2.73 11.30
N VAL A 29 -5.97 2.27 11.44
CA VAL A 29 -6.28 1.03 12.18
C VAL A 29 -5.79 -0.20 11.43
N ALA A 30 -6.13 -0.31 10.14
CA ALA A 30 -5.81 -1.49 9.34
C ALA A 30 -4.31 -1.73 9.18
N TRP A 31 -3.52 -0.66 9.15
CA TRP A 31 -2.05 -0.75 9.05
C TRP A 31 -1.34 -0.59 10.41
N ASN A 32 -2.10 -0.62 11.50
CA ASN A 32 -1.57 -0.48 12.87
C ASN A 32 -0.56 0.69 13.00
N MET A 33 -0.96 1.85 12.47
CA MET A 33 -0.08 3.01 12.38
C MET A 33 0.07 3.69 13.74
N PRO A 34 1.29 3.82 14.28
CA PRO A 34 1.51 4.53 15.53
C PRO A 34 1.34 6.05 15.35
N ASN A 35 1.01 6.73 16.44
CA ASN A 35 1.04 8.20 16.44
C ASN A 35 2.45 8.74 16.15
N LYS A 36 2.52 9.89 15.50
CA LYS A 36 3.75 10.62 15.20
C LYS A 36 4.75 9.87 14.31
N LEU A 37 4.27 8.94 13.49
CA LEU A 37 5.14 8.23 12.54
C LEU A 37 5.68 9.18 11.44
N ASN A 38 6.75 8.77 10.78
CA ASN A 38 7.34 9.46 9.64
C ASN A 38 6.99 8.71 8.35
N PHE A 39 6.21 9.37 7.49
CA PHE A 39 5.69 8.81 6.24
C PHE A 39 6.39 9.43 5.03
N LEU A 40 6.99 8.62 4.16
CA LEU A 40 7.58 9.07 2.91
C LEU A 40 6.57 8.96 1.76
N TYR A 41 6.34 10.05 1.06
CA TYR A 41 5.46 10.09 -0.10
C TYR A 41 6.23 9.74 -1.38
N THR A 42 6.06 8.51 -1.86
CA THR A 42 6.51 8.04 -3.18
C THR A 42 5.35 7.90 -4.17
N VAL A 43 4.11 7.87 -3.68
CA VAL A 43 2.91 7.89 -4.50
C VAL A 43 2.54 9.34 -4.81
N PRO A 44 2.17 9.71 -6.05
CA PRO A 44 1.69 11.05 -6.34
C PRO A 44 0.46 11.41 -5.49
N MET A 45 0.48 12.58 -4.86
CA MET A 45 -0.61 13.00 -3.96
C MET A 45 -1.96 13.18 -4.66
N PHE A 46 -1.98 13.34 -5.98
CA PHE A 46 -3.23 13.41 -6.75
C PHE A 46 -3.84 12.04 -7.02
N HIS A 47 -3.07 10.95 -6.99
CA HIS A 47 -3.56 9.60 -7.25
C HIS A 47 -4.36 9.08 -6.04
N CYS A 48 -5.67 8.86 -6.25
CA CYS A 48 -6.65 8.61 -5.19
C CYS A 48 -6.47 9.58 -4.00
N ASN A 49 -6.15 10.83 -4.30
CA ASN A 49 -5.76 11.88 -3.35
C ASN A 49 -4.69 11.41 -2.33
N GLY A 50 -3.62 10.79 -2.87
CA GLY A 50 -2.51 10.29 -2.08
C GLY A 50 -2.90 9.14 -1.17
N TRP A 51 -3.87 8.30 -1.61
CA TRP A 51 -4.39 7.15 -0.87
C TRP A 51 -4.97 7.51 0.51
N CYS A 52 -5.54 8.71 0.63
CA CYS A 52 -6.04 9.30 1.88
C CYS A 52 -5.00 9.56 2.98
N TYR A 53 -3.72 9.26 2.76
CA TYR A 53 -2.68 9.47 3.77
C TYR A 53 -2.43 10.92 4.19
N PRO A 54 -2.69 11.99 3.40
CA PRO A 54 -2.60 13.34 3.91
C PRO A 54 -3.51 13.56 5.14
N TRP A 55 -4.74 13.01 5.09
CA TRP A 55 -5.69 13.10 6.21
C TRP A 55 -5.33 12.14 7.34
N THR A 56 -4.89 10.92 7.01
CA THR A 56 -4.43 9.96 8.01
C THR A 56 -3.26 10.54 8.82
N MET A 57 -2.26 11.12 8.15
CA MET A 57 -1.12 11.73 8.82
C MET A 57 -1.51 12.89 9.72
N SER A 58 -2.45 13.74 9.28
CA SER A 58 -2.97 14.83 10.10
C SER A 58 -3.65 14.31 11.37
N MET A 59 -4.41 13.22 11.25
CA MET A 59 -5.16 12.63 12.36
C MET A 59 -4.25 11.99 13.41
N ILE A 60 -3.17 11.32 13.00
CA ILE A 60 -2.23 10.65 13.93
C ILE A 60 -1.01 11.51 14.26
N HIS A 61 -1.04 12.81 13.93
CA HIS A 61 0.09 13.73 14.11
C HIS A 61 1.40 13.24 13.44
N GLY A 62 1.27 12.54 12.31
CA GLY A 62 2.40 12.02 11.55
C GLY A 62 3.15 13.11 10.79
N ARG A 63 4.43 12.88 10.53
CA ARG A 63 5.25 13.72 9.66
C ARG A 63 5.21 13.20 8.23
N VAL A 64 4.95 14.09 7.29
CA VAL A 64 5.01 13.80 5.85
C VAL A 64 6.34 14.25 5.27
N ILE A 65 7.06 13.34 4.63
CA ILE A 65 8.29 13.61 3.87
C ILE A 65 7.94 13.52 2.38
N CYS A 66 8.05 14.63 1.66
CA CYS A 66 7.73 14.69 0.24
C CYS A 66 8.94 14.37 -0.63
N LEU A 67 8.71 13.56 -1.66
CA LEU A 67 9.69 13.22 -2.69
C LEU A 67 9.14 13.65 -4.05
N ARG A 68 9.86 14.54 -4.76
CA ARG A 68 9.39 15.05 -6.06
C ARG A 68 9.53 14.03 -7.18
N ASN A 69 10.66 13.37 -7.24
CA ASN A 69 10.98 12.38 -8.26
C ASN A 69 11.39 11.06 -7.58
N ILE A 70 11.01 9.94 -8.16
CA ILE A 70 11.42 8.63 -7.67
C ILE A 70 12.89 8.43 -8.00
N ASP A 71 13.70 8.41 -6.95
CA ASP A 71 15.14 8.16 -6.99
C ASP A 71 15.48 7.23 -5.83
N VAL A 72 16.04 6.06 -6.15
CA VAL A 72 16.29 5.00 -5.17
C VAL A 72 17.28 5.43 -4.10
N LYS A 73 18.41 6.04 -4.50
CA LYS A 73 19.42 6.55 -3.55
C LYS A 73 18.79 7.57 -2.61
N LYS A 74 17.96 8.47 -3.17
CA LYS A 74 17.27 9.49 -2.40
C LYS A 74 16.26 8.89 -1.43
N ILE A 75 15.54 7.84 -1.81
CA ILE A 75 14.62 7.12 -0.92
C ILE A 75 15.38 6.58 0.29
N PHE A 76 16.49 5.86 0.10
CA PHE A 76 17.30 5.36 1.22
C PHE A 76 17.88 6.48 2.09
N GLU A 77 18.35 7.59 1.49
CA GLU A 77 18.82 8.76 2.23
C GLU A 77 17.72 9.38 3.11
N LEU A 78 16.51 9.51 2.57
CA LEU A 78 15.38 10.10 3.30
C LEU A 78 14.89 9.18 4.42
N ILE A 79 14.88 7.86 4.19
CA ILE A 79 14.55 6.86 5.21
C ILE A 79 15.50 6.99 6.40
N ASP A 80 16.81 7.05 6.15
CA ASP A 80 17.83 7.18 7.20
C ASP A 80 17.73 8.55 7.89
N LYS A 81 17.70 9.64 7.11
CA LYS A 81 17.70 11.02 7.63
C LYS A 81 16.50 11.37 8.48
N TYR A 82 15.31 10.94 8.06
CA TYR A 82 14.04 11.31 8.70
C TYR A 82 13.43 10.17 9.49
N GLU A 83 14.16 9.06 9.64
CA GLU A 83 13.68 7.89 10.37
C GLU A 83 12.31 7.40 9.88
N VAL A 84 12.16 7.36 8.54
CA VAL A 84 10.91 6.92 7.91
C VAL A 84 10.57 5.51 8.34
N THR A 85 9.32 5.29 8.70
CA THR A 85 8.81 3.99 9.12
C THR A 85 7.79 3.41 8.15
N HIS A 86 7.14 4.27 7.36
CA HIS A 86 6.06 3.85 6.46
C HIS A 86 6.12 4.62 5.14
N PHE A 87 5.81 3.92 4.03
CA PHE A 87 5.50 4.56 2.75
C PHE A 87 4.61 3.67 1.88
N GLY A 88 3.95 4.28 0.88
CA GLY A 88 3.27 3.53 -0.17
C GLY A 88 4.11 3.55 -1.44
N GLY A 89 4.11 2.48 -2.22
CA GLY A 89 4.84 2.44 -3.49
C GLY A 89 4.14 1.58 -4.54
N ALA A 90 4.07 2.07 -5.78
CA ALA A 90 3.67 1.23 -6.90
C ALA A 90 4.66 0.07 -7.10
N PRO A 91 4.26 -1.06 -7.70
CA PRO A 91 5.15 -2.20 -7.93
C PRO A 91 6.46 -1.83 -8.63
N ILE A 92 6.45 -0.85 -9.53
CA ILE A 92 7.65 -0.36 -10.20
C ILE A 92 8.66 0.24 -9.21
N VAL A 93 8.19 0.96 -8.18
CA VAL A 93 9.06 1.55 -7.15
C VAL A 93 9.71 0.44 -6.31
N LEU A 94 8.93 -0.57 -5.93
CA LEU A 94 9.46 -1.74 -5.20
C LEU A 94 10.49 -2.49 -6.04
N ASN A 95 10.23 -2.66 -7.33
CA ASN A 95 11.18 -3.30 -8.25
C ASN A 95 12.49 -2.50 -8.36
N MET A 96 12.42 -1.18 -8.43
CA MET A 96 13.61 -0.32 -8.44
C MET A 96 14.41 -0.46 -7.14
N LEU A 97 13.75 -0.46 -5.98
CA LEU A 97 14.40 -0.64 -4.67
C LEU A 97 15.03 -2.03 -4.54
N ALA A 98 14.28 -3.08 -4.90
CA ALA A 98 14.71 -4.48 -4.80
C ALA A 98 15.92 -4.81 -5.69
N ASN A 99 16.10 -4.09 -6.79
CA ASN A 99 17.18 -4.27 -7.76
C ASN A 99 18.20 -3.12 -7.77
N ALA A 100 18.16 -2.26 -6.76
CA ALA A 100 19.09 -1.14 -6.66
C ALA A 100 20.53 -1.62 -6.57
N PRO A 101 21.50 -0.92 -7.22
CA PRO A 101 22.91 -1.16 -7.01
C PRO A 101 23.30 -1.01 -5.53
N LYS A 102 24.26 -1.81 -5.06
CA LYS A 102 24.67 -1.81 -3.64
C LYS A 102 25.15 -0.44 -3.14
N ASP A 103 25.79 0.34 -4.01
CA ASP A 103 26.27 1.68 -3.70
C ASP A 103 25.15 2.72 -3.53
N GLN A 104 23.94 2.41 -3.98
CA GLN A 104 22.73 3.22 -3.79
C GLN A 104 21.89 2.76 -2.59
N GLN A 105 22.13 1.56 -2.08
CA GLN A 105 21.42 1.03 -0.92
C GLN A 105 22.07 1.55 0.38
N LYS A 106 21.24 1.69 1.41
CA LYS A 106 21.70 1.85 2.79
C LYS A 106 21.09 0.77 3.65
N GLU A 107 21.84 0.28 4.61
CA GLU A 107 21.32 -0.62 5.64
C GLU A 107 20.23 0.11 6.44
N LEU A 108 19.07 -0.53 6.56
CA LEU A 108 17.96 0.01 7.33
C LEU A 108 18.15 -0.28 8.81
N LYS A 109 18.22 0.75 9.62
CA LYS A 109 18.38 0.66 11.08
C LYS A 109 17.11 0.18 11.80
N ARG A 110 16.01 0.10 11.08
CA ARG A 110 14.70 -0.32 11.56
C ARG A 110 13.88 -0.92 10.43
N LYS A 111 12.87 -1.70 10.78
CA LYS A 111 11.90 -2.20 9.80
C LYS A 111 11.12 -1.03 9.20
N VAL A 112 10.96 -1.03 7.89
CA VAL A 112 10.17 -0.05 7.15
C VAL A 112 9.00 -0.77 6.50
N TYR A 113 7.80 -0.31 6.80
CA TYR A 113 6.56 -0.88 6.29
C TYR A 113 6.17 -0.23 4.96
N VAL A 114 5.81 -1.06 4.00
CA VAL A 114 5.51 -0.61 2.63
C VAL A 114 4.16 -1.15 2.19
N LEU A 115 3.27 -0.27 1.74
CA LEU A 115 2.06 -0.66 1.03
C LEU A 115 2.29 -0.65 -0.47
N THR A 116 1.81 -1.68 -1.16
CA THR A 116 1.80 -1.72 -2.62
C THR A 116 0.42 -2.07 -3.15
N ALA A 117 0.04 -1.42 -4.24
CA ALA A 117 -1.25 -1.57 -4.89
C ALA A 117 -1.14 -1.43 -6.41
N GLY A 118 -2.24 -1.73 -7.11
CA GLY A 118 -2.36 -1.61 -8.56
C GLY A 118 -2.14 -2.93 -9.28
N ALA A 119 -1.15 -3.70 -8.90
CA ALA A 119 -0.91 -5.08 -9.32
C ALA A 119 -0.09 -5.80 -8.24
N PRO A 120 -0.23 -7.13 -8.08
CA PRO A 120 0.63 -7.88 -7.18
C PRO A 120 2.07 -7.86 -7.70
N PRO A 121 3.05 -7.50 -6.85
CA PRO A 121 4.46 -7.65 -7.22
C PRO A 121 4.81 -9.13 -7.45
N PRO A 122 5.75 -9.45 -8.33
CA PRO A 122 6.30 -10.81 -8.40
C PRO A 122 6.85 -11.27 -7.04
N SER A 123 6.72 -12.56 -6.74
CA SER A 123 7.16 -13.16 -5.46
C SER A 123 8.61 -12.84 -5.10
N ILE A 124 9.49 -12.85 -6.07
CA ILE A 124 10.91 -12.50 -5.89
C ILE A 124 11.13 -11.07 -5.37
N ILE A 125 10.22 -10.14 -5.66
CA ILE A 125 10.30 -8.77 -5.17
C ILE A 125 9.99 -8.72 -3.68
N PHE A 126 8.99 -9.45 -3.19
CA PHE A 126 8.71 -9.54 -1.75
C PHE A 126 9.93 -10.06 -0.98
N GLU A 127 10.57 -11.12 -1.48
CA GLU A 127 11.76 -11.70 -0.87
C GLU A 127 12.94 -10.71 -0.82
N LYS A 128 13.23 -10.05 -1.95
CA LYS A 128 14.31 -9.05 -2.02
C LYS A 128 14.05 -7.86 -1.09
N MET A 129 12.82 -7.36 -1.06
CA MET A 129 12.42 -6.27 -0.17
C MET A 129 12.58 -6.67 1.29
N LYS A 130 12.15 -7.89 1.67
CA LYS A 130 12.33 -8.43 3.02
C LYS A 130 13.82 -8.49 3.42
N LYS A 131 14.70 -8.95 2.53
CA LYS A 131 16.17 -8.97 2.74
C LYS A 131 16.76 -7.58 2.95
N LEU A 132 16.18 -6.55 2.37
CA LEU A 132 16.57 -5.15 2.55
C LEU A 132 15.99 -4.51 3.83
N GLY A 133 15.15 -5.21 4.58
CA GLY A 133 14.51 -4.71 5.82
C GLY A 133 13.14 -4.06 5.62
N PHE A 134 12.55 -4.20 4.44
CA PHE A 134 11.19 -3.74 4.16
C PHE A 134 10.15 -4.83 4.43
N GLU A 135 9.06 -4.46 5.07
CA GLU A 135 7.87 -5.31 5.23
C GLU A 135 6.79 -4.82 4.26
N VAL A 136 6.54 -5.62 3.23
CA VAL A 136 5.62 -5.24 2.15
C VAL A 136 4.26 -5.90 2.36
N MET A 137 3.20 -5.10 2.34
CA MET A 137 1.82 -5.54 2.36
C MET A 137 1.11 -5.15 1.06
N HIS A 138 0.50 -6.13 0.41
CA HIS A 138 -0.31 -5.90 -0.78
C HIS A 138 -1.70 -5.45 -0.37
N VAL A 139 -2.21 -4.41 -1.03
CA VAL A 139 -3.52 -3.83 -0.79
C VAL A 139 -4.26 -3.61 -2.09
N TYR A 140 -5.58 -3.54 -2.02
CA TYR A 140 -6.43 -3.26 -3.16
C TYR A 140 -7.38 -2.11 -2.85
N GLY A 141 -7.59 -1.27 -3.85
CA GLY A 141 -8.55 -0.18 -3.84
C GLY A 141 -8.63 0.51 -5.19
N LEU A 142 -9.60 1.38 -5.33
CA LEU A 142 -9.91 2.14 -6.52
C LEU A 142 -10.02 3.63 -6.17
N THR A 143 -10.04 4.49 -7.20
CA THR A 143 -10.41 5.90 -7.01
C THR A 143 -11.79 6.02 -6.39
N GLU A 144 -12.73 5.17 -6.83
CA GLU A 144 -14.12 5.13 -6.40
C GLU A 144 -14.30 4.67 -4.93
N THR A 145 -13.29 4.02 -4.36
CA THR A 145 -13.28 3.55 -2.96
C THR A 145 -12.45 4.43 -2.04
N TYR A 146 -12.06 5.64 -2.46
CA TYR A 146 -11.21 6.60 -1.72
C TYR A 146 -9.77 6.14 -1.47
N GLY A 147 -9.42 4.92 -1.83
CA GLY A 147 -8.15 4.28 -1.55
C GLY A 147 -8.33 2.78 -1.29
N HIS A 148 -7.58 2.26 -0.33
CA HIS A 148 -7.52 0.81 -0.07
C HIS A 148 -8.72 0.33 0.74
N ILE A 149 -9.35 -0.74 0.30
CA ILE A 149 -10.46 -1.40 0.98
C ILE A 149 -10.18 -2.86 1.34
N LEU A 150 -9.13 -3.44 0.75
CA LEU A 150 -8.62 -4.77 1.10
C LEU A 150 -7.14 -4.68 1.41
N GLN A 151 -6.68 -5.56 2.28
CA GLN A 151 -5.28 -5.75 2.61
C GLN A 151 -4.94 -7.22 2.81
N CYS A 152 -3.77 -7.63 2.38
CA CYS A 152 -3.20 -8.92 2.72
C CYS A 152 -2.64 -8.87 4.15
N ALA A 153 -3.53 -8.87 5.14
CA ALA A 153 -3.12 -8.92 6.54
C ALA A 153 -2.41 -10.25 6.82
N TRP A 154 -1.20 -10.18 7.36
CA TRP A 154 -0.41 -11.37 7.68
C TRP A 154 -0.96 -12.06 8.92
N ASN A 155 -1.03 -13.38 8.88
CA ASN A 155 -1.31 -14.20 10.05
C ASN A 155 -0.01 -14.89 10.48
N ASP A 156 0.34 -14.80 11.76
CA ASP A 156 1.58 -15.36 12.32
C ASP A 156 1.70 -16.89 12.10
N GLU A 157 0.59 -17.59 11.95
CA GLU A 157 0.57 -19.03 11.62
C GLU A 157 1.24 -19.32 10.25
N TRP A 158 1.29 -18.35 9.35
CA TRP A 158 1.91 -18.51 8.03
C TRP A 158 3.43 -18.36 8.06
N ASP A 159 4.02 -17.95 9.18
CA ASP A 159 5.47 -17.88 9.34
C ASP A 159 6.15 -19.25 9.22
N GLY A 160 5.41 -20.32 9.56
CA GLY A 160 5.87 -21.70 9.43
C GLY A 160 5.80 -22.29 8.02
N LEU A 161 5.18 -21.60 7.06
CA LEU A 161 5.08 -22.06 5.68
C LEU A 161 6.41 -21.85 4.94
N ASP A 162 6.63 -22.65 3.88
CA ASP A 162 7.73 -22.42 2.97
C ASP A 162 7.61 -21.06 2.24
N GLN A 163 8.70 -20.61 1.66
CA GLN A 163 8.78 -19.28 1.06
C GLN A 163 7.82 -19.11 -0.14
N ASP A 164 7.59 -20.16 -0.91
CA ASP A 164 6.72 -20.09 -2.09
C ASP A 164 5.26 -19.91 -1.67
N ASN A 165 4.79 -20.67 -0.69
CA ASN A 165 3.47 -20.50 -0.08
C ASN A 165 3.29 -19.13 0.57
N GLN A 166 4.29 -18.64 1.33
CA GLN A 166 4.26 -17.29 1.89
C GLN A 166 4.14 -16.22 0.79
N ASN A 167 4.87 -16.36 -0.31
CA ASN A 167 4.85 -15.41 -1.42
C ASN A 167 3.50 -15.43 -2.16
N GLU A 168 2.91 -16.61 -2.34
CA GLU A 168 1.57 -16.75 -2.93
C GLU A 168 0.51 -16.05 -2.09
N ILE A 169 0.54 -16.24 -0.76
CA ILE A 169 -0.37 -15.56 0.16
C ILE A 169 -0.17 -14.04 0.08
N LYS A 170 1.06 -13.55 0.08
CA LYS A 170 1.38 -12.11 0.00
C LYS A 170 0.92 -11.45 -1.30
N ALA A 171 0.74 -12.21 -2.36
CA ALA A 171 0.21 -11.71 -3.64
C ALA A 171 -1.32 -11.49 -3.61
N ARG A 172 -2.04 -12.06 -2.64
CA ARG A 172 -3.50 -11.90 -2.52
C ARG A 172 -3.85 -10.46 -2.12
N GLN A 173 -5.06 -10.00 -2.49
CA GLN A 173 -5.61 -8.74 -1.99
C GLN A 173 -6.04 -8.85 -0.52
N GLY A 174 -6.29 -10.07 -0.04
CA GLY A 174 -6.57 -10.37 1.36
C GLY A 174 -7.98 -10.03 1.81
N VAL A 175 -8.10 -9.42 2.98
CA VAL A 175 -9.37 -9.20 3.68
C VAL A 175 -9.76 -7.71 3.66
N ARG A 176 -11.06 -7.46 3.84
CA ARG A 176 -11.60 -6.10 3.88
C ARG A 176 -11.09 -5.29 5.08
N TYR A 177 -11.02 -4.00 4.90
CA TYR A 177 -10.74 -3.06 6.00
C TYR A 177 -11.87 -3.07 7.04
N PRO A 178 -11.58 -2.76 8.31
CA PRO A 178 -12.57 -2.80 9.39
C PRO A 178 -13.79 -1.90 9.15
N ASN A 179 -13.61 -0.80 8.44
CA ASN A 179 -14.65 0.18 8.12
C ASN A 179 -15.35 -0.06 6.77
N THR A 180 -15.08 -1.18 6.11
CA THR A 180 -15.73 -1.58 4.86
C THR A 180 -16.85 -2.58 5.19
N GLU A 181 -18.10 -2.25 4.84
CA GLU A 181 -19.27 -3.07 5.19
C GLU A 181 -19.28 -4.43 4.49
N GLY A 182 -19.00 -4.45 3.19
CA GLY A 182 -18.99 -5.68 2.41
C GLY A 182 -18.13 -5.57 1.17
N VAL A 183 -17.44 -6.66 0.85
CA VAL A 183 -16.74 -6.86 -0.41
C VAL A 183 -17.05 -8.27 -0.87
N VAL A 184 -17.51 -8.40 -2.11
CA VAL A 184 -17.84 -9.70 -2.70
C VAL A 184 -17.28 -9.77 -4.12
N VAL A 185 -16.87 -10.95 -4.54
CA VAL A 185 -16.53 -11.23 -5.93
C VAL A 185 -17.82 -11.60 -6.65
N MET A 186 -18.08 -10.90 -7.76
CA MET A 186 -19.30 -11.09 -8.55
C MET A 186 -18.95 -11.73 -9.88
N ASP A 187 -19.81 -12.62 -10.35
CA ASP A 187 -19.79 -13.08 -11.73
C ASP A 187 -20.21 -11.91 -12.64
N PRO A 188 -19.39 -11.54 -13.64
CA PRO A 188 -19.62 -10.35 -14.45
C PRO A 188 -20.83 -10.47 -15.41
N GLU A 189 -21.28 -11.71 -15.72
CA GLU A 189 -22.40 -11.93 -16.61
C GLU A 189 -23.73 -12.01 -15.85
N THR A 190 -23.73 -12.75 -14.75
CA THR A 190 -24.96 -12.97 -13.95
C THR A 190 -25.17 -11.95 -12.85
N MET A 191 -24.15 -11.19 -12.51
CA MET A 191 -24.13 -10.24 -11.38
C MET A 191 -24.51 -10.90 -10.05
N LYS A 192 -24.21 -12.18 -9.90
CA LYS A 192 -24.40 -12.92 -8.64
C LYS A 192 -23.07 -13.09 -7.91
N PRO A 193 -23.07 -13.09 -6.58
CA PRO A 193 -21.87 -13.44 -5.81
C PRO A 193 -21.36 -14.82 -6.20
N ILE A 194 -20.05 -14.93 -6.42
CA ILE A 194 -19.39 -16.22 -6.61
C ILE A 194 -19.22 -16.84 -5.21
N PRO A 195 -19.63 -18.12 -5.00
CA PRO A 195 -19.36 -18.80 -3.75
C PRO A 195 -17.86 -18.80 -3.46
N HIS A 196 -17.50 -18.45 -2.24
CA HIS A 196 -16.13 -18.59 -1.77
C HIS A 196 -15.94 -20.05 -1.33
N ASP A 197 -15.24 -20.84 -2.11
CA ASP A 197 -14.66 -22.07 -1.62
C ASP A 197 -13.48 -21.69 -0.73
N LEU A 198 -13.70 -21.85 0.57
CA LEU A 198 -12.71 -21.62 1.62
C LEU A 198 -11.65 -22.74 1.61
#